data_8b80cb781f47284a95e1f40d55c59ff9
#
_entry.id   8b80cb781f47284a95e1f40d55c59ff9
#
_cell.length_a   1.000
_cell.length_b   1.000
_cell.length_c   1.000
_cell.angle_alpha   90.00
_cell.angle_beta   90.00
_cell.angle_gamma   90.00
#
_symmetry.space_group_name_H-M   'P 1'
#
loop_
_entity.id
_entity.type
_entity.pdbx_description
1 polymer ?
#
loop_
_entity_poly.entity_id
_entity_poly.type
_entity_poly.pdbx_seq_one_letter_code
_entity_poly.pdbx_strand_id
1 'polypeptide(L)'
;AKYIRSVQRGLWNQPTVLNNVETLANIPYIINHGGEAFAGIGTKGSSGTKVFALVGKVKRTGLVEVPMGTTLRHLIYDIGGGIIGDRPFKAVQTGGPSGGCIPESMLDLEGDFDTLSSYGAMMGSGGMIVMDDRSCMVEVAR
;
A
#
# COMPACT_ATOMS: atom_id res chain seq x y z
N ALA A 1 11.61 9.30 29.49
CA ALA A 1 12.30 8.00 29.60
C ALA A 1 12.74 7.54 28.20
N LYS A 2 13.97 7.07 28.06
CA LYS A 2 14.46 6.53 26.78
C LYS A 2 13.94 5.10 26.65
N TYR A 3 13.08 4.85 25.67
CA TYR A 3 12.54 3.50 25.45
C TYR A 3 13.65 2.54 24.99
N ILE A 4 13.68 1.35 25.60
CA ILE A 4 14.59 0.27 25.21
C ILE A 4 14.07 -0.30 23.90
N ARG A 5 14.95 -0.44 22.90
CA ARG A 5 14.59 -1.04 21.60
C ARG A 5 14.36 -2.54 21.74
N SER A 6 13.41 -3.09 20.99
CA SER A 6 13.10 -4.53 20.99
C SER A 6 14.32 -5.41 20.67
N VAL A 7 15.23 -4.93 19.84
CA VAL A 7 16.50 -5.64 19.55
C VAL A 7 17.43 -5.78 20.75
N GLN A 8 17.26 -4.96 21.78
CA GLN A 8 18.01 -5.04 23.03
C GLN A 8 17.23 -5.81 24.11
N ARG A 9 15.93 -5.52 24.23
CA ARG A 9 15.04 -6.16 25.19
C ARG A 9 13.62 -6.12 24.65
N GLY A 10 13.15 -7.25 24.11
CA GLY A 10 11.83 -7.41 23.53
C GLY A 10 10.99 -8.44 24.24
N LEU A 11 10.46 -9.42 23.52
CA LEU A 11 9.62 -10.48 24.05
C LEU A 11 10.39 -11.29 25.10
N TRP A 12 9.73 -11.52 26.24
CA TRP A 12 10.32 -12.22 27.43
C TRP A 12 11.66 -11.63 27.90
N ASN A 13 11.85 -10.33 27.73
CA ASN A 13 13.11 -9.63 28.05
C ASN A 13 14.33 -10.10 27.24
N GLN A 14 14.10 -10.82 26.12
CA GLN A 14 15.15 -11.27 25.23
C GLN A 14 15.28 -10.36 24.00
N PRO A 15 16.46 -10.28 23.38
CA PRO A 15 16.61 -9.59 22.10
C PRO A 15 15.62 -10.14 21.08
N THR A 16 14.84 -9.24 20.46
CA THR A 16 13.74 -9.61 19.57
C THR A 16 13.80 -8.81 18.27
N VAL A 17 13.73 -9.50 17.15
CA VAL A 17 13.58 -8.92 15.83
C VAL A 17 12.10 -8.72 15.54
N LEU A 18 11.73 -7.50 15.14
CA LEU A 18 10.36 -7.15 14.76
C LEU A 18 10.27 -7.03 13.23
N ASN A 19 9.33 -7.75 12.64
CA ASN A 19 9.03 -7.69 11.22
C ASN A 19 7.55 -7.44 10.96
N ASN A 20 7.23 -6.84 9.81
CA ASN A 20 5.86 -6.69 9.35
C ASN A 20 5.25 -8.09 9.11
N VAL A 21 3.95 -8.25 9.43
CA VAL A 21 3.26 -9.52 9.29
C VAL A 21 3.16 -9.97 7.82
N GLU A 22 3.03 -9.05 6.88
CA GLU A 22 3.02 -9.36 5.45
C GLU A 22 4.37 -9.92 4.99
N THR A 23 5.48 -9.37 5.52
CA THR A 23 6.83 -9.93 5.30
C THR A 23 6.91 -11.38 5.79
N LEU A 24 6.41 -11.65 7.01
CA LEU A 24 6.41 -13.00 7.57
C LEU A 24 5.49 -13.94 6.80
N ALA A 25 4.36 -13.48 6.30
CA ALA A 25 3.42 -14.27 5.51
C ALA A 25 3.99 -14.75 4.16
N ASN A 26 4.95 -14.00 3.59
CA ASN A 26 5.61 -14.38 2.33
C ASN A 26 6.70 -15.46 2.53
N ILE A 27 7.21 -15.65 3.74
CA ILE A 27 8.30 -16.60 4.02
C ILE A 27 7.95 -18.03 3.60
N PRO A 28 6.77 -18.60 3.93
CA PRO A 28 6.41 -19.95 3.52
C PRO A 28 6.40 -20.15 2.01
N TYR A 29 5.91 -19.15 1.26
CA TYR A 29 5.93 -19.19 -0.20
C TYR A 29 7.38 -19.24 -0.72
N ILE A 30 8.25 -18.37 -0.22
CA ILE A 30 9.65 -18.27 -0.65
C ILE A 30 10.41 -19.58 -0.34
N ILE A 31 10.18 -20.16 0.83
CA ILE A 31 10.83 -21.43 1.23
C ILE A 31 10.39 -22.58 0.32
N ASN A 32 9.09 -22.65 0.00
CA ASN A 32 8.54 -23.75 -0.79
C ASN A 32 8.81 -23.64 -2.30
N HIS A 33 8.93 -22.44 -2.84
CA HIS A 33 9.02 -22.20 -4.29
C HIS A 33 10.36 -21.59 -4.73
N GLY A 34 11.19 -21.15 -3.78
CA GLY A 34 12.46 -20.51 -4.03
C GLY A 34 12.39 -19.00 -4.21
N GLY A 35 13.50 -18.33 -3.96
CA GLY A 35 13.61 -16.88 -4.07
C GLY A 35 13.41 -16.35 -5.49
N GLU A 36 13.84 -17.09 -6.51
CA GLU A 36 13.68 -16.71 -7.92
C GLU A 36 12.20 -16.66 -8.34
N ALA A 37 11.39 -17.61 -7.86
CA ALA A 37 9.95 -17.64 -8.13
C ALA A 37 9.26 -16.40 -7.51
N PHE A 38 9.65 -16.00 -6.32
CA PHE A 38 9.13 -14.79 -5.68
C PHE A 38 9.64 -13.51 -6.38
N ALA A 39 10.91 -13.47 -6.77
CA ALA A 39 11.51 -12.35 -7.49
C ALA A 39 10.94 -12.16 -8.90
N GLY A 40 10.36 -13.20 -9.50
CA GLY A 40 9.67 -13.16 -10.78
C GLY A 40 8.28 -12.50 -10.72
N ILE A 41 7.76 -12.22 -9.52
CA ILE A 41 6.48 -11.53 -9.31
C ILE A 41 6.78 -10.07 -8.95
N GLY A 42 6.05 -9.13 -9.53
CA GLY A 42 6.24 -7.71 -9.24
C GLY A 42 7.24 -7.01 -10.15
N THR A 43 7.85 -5.95 -9.64
CA THR A 43 8.84 -5.14 -10.37
C THR A 43 10.28 -5.50 -9.95
N LYS A 44 11.26 -5.04 -10.72
CA LYS A 44 12.68 -5.28 -10.42
C LYS A 44 13.11 -4.70 -9.06
N GLY A 45 12.52 -3.57 -8.66
CA GLY A 45 12.80 -2.90 -7.39
C GLY A 45 11.93 -3.39 -6.23
N SER A 46 10.75 -3.97 -6.54
CA SER A 46 9.77 -4.39 -5.55
C SER A 46 9.17 -5.73 -5.96
N SER A 47 9.74 -6.81 -5.42
CA SER A 47 9.32 -8.18 -5.74
C SER A 47 8.12 -8.63 -4.93
N GLY A 48 7.36 -9.58 -5.49
CA GLY A 48 6.23 -10.23 -4.83
C GLY A 48 4.92 -9.50 -5.03
N THR A 49 3.99 -9.77 -4.13
CA THR A 49 2.67 -9.17 -4.09
C THR A 49 2.54 -8.15 -2.96
N LYS A 50 1.50 -7.33 -3.04
CA LYS A 50 1.13 -6.38 -2.00
C LYS A 50 -0.36 -6.44 -1.75
N VAL A 51 -0.74 -6.49 -0.47
CA VAL A 51 -2.14 -6.35 -0.06
C VAL A 51 -2.46 -4.87 0.10
N PHE A 52 -3.47 -4.40 -0.64
CA PHE A 52 -4.03 -3.06 -0.51
C PHE A 52 -5.37 -3.09 0.20
N ALA A 53 -5.56 -2.19 1.16
CA ALA A 53 -6.84 -1.93 1.79
C ALA A 53 -7.53 -0.77 1.04
N LEU A 54 -8.43 -1.12 0.13
CA LEU A 54 -9.16 -0.17 -0.71
C LEU A 54 -10.42 0.28 0.01
N VAL A 55 -10.49 1.56 0.38
CA VAL A 55 -11.59 2.14 1.14
C VAL A 55 -11.96 3.55 0.63
N GLY A 56 -12.99 4.16 1.20
CA GLY A 56 -13.43 5.51 0.85
C GLY A 56 -14.53 5.51 -0.21
N LYS A 57 -14.40 6.37 -1.22
CA LYS A 57 -15.45 6.63 -2.24
C LYS A 57 -15.37 5.69 -3.45
N VAL A 58 -14.93 4.47 -3.27
CA VAL A 58 -14.87 3.41 -4.28
C VAL A 58 -16.06 2.47 -4.15
N LYS A 59 -16.57 1.93 -5.28
CA LYS A 59 -17.76 1.07 -5.29
C LYS A 59 -17.58 -0.23 -4.52
N ARG A 60 -16.39 -0.85 -4.61
CA ARG A 60 -16.06 -2.09 -3.89
C ARG A 60 -14.91 -1.81 -2.94
N THR A 61 -15.21 -1.87 -1.66
CA THR A 61 -14.20 -1.73 -0.60
C THR A 61 -13.75 -3.11 -0.12
N GLY A 62 -12.50 -3.23 0.31
CA GLY A 62 -11.96 -4.49 0.83
C GLY A 62 -10.45 -4.59 0.73
N LEU A 63 -9.95 -5.79 1.00
CA LEU A 63 -8.54 -6.12 0.81
C LEU A 63 -8.35 -6.74 -0.57
N VAL A 64 -7.32 -6.29 -1.27
CA VAL A 64 -6.96 -6.75 -2.61
C VAL A 64 -5.48 -7.08 -2.63
N GLU A 65 -5.13 -8.30 -3.00
CA GLU A 65 -3.75 -8.70 -3.23
C GLU A 65 -3.45 -8.66 -4.72
N VAL A 66 -2.39 -7.93 -5.10
CA VAL A 66 -1.94 -7.79 -6.48
C VAL A 66 -0.42 -7.84 -6.57
N PRO A 67 0.14 -8.20 -7.73
CA PRO A 67 1.57 -8.06 -7.96
C PRO A 67 2.03 -6.61 -7.75
N MET A 68 3.22 -6.44 -7.19
CA MET A 68 3.86 -5.12 -7.13
C MET A 68 4.00 -4.54 -8.54
N GLY A 69 3.83 -3.22 -8.69
CA GLY A 69 3.79 -2.57 -10.01
C GLY A 69 2.40 -2.45 -10.64
N THR A 70 1.37 -3.08 -10.05
CA THR A 70 -0.01 -2.86 -10.49
C THR A 70 -0.39 -1.39 -10.33
N THR A 71 -0.95 -0.76 -11.38
CA THR A 71 -1.28 0.66 -11.36
C THR A 71 -2.43 0.98 -10.40
N LEU A 72 -2.39 2.20 -9.84
CA LEU A 72 -3.47 2.69 -8.97
C LEU A 72 -4.81 2.76 -9.71
N ARG A 73 -4.77 3.08 -11.01
CA ARG A 73 -5.96 3.08 -11.88
C ARG A 73 -6.61 1.70 -11.93
N HIS A 74 -5.83 0.64 -12.15
CA HIS A 74 -6.34 -0.73 -12.16
C HIS A 74 -6.97 -1.11 -10.82
N LEU A 75 -6.33 -0.77 -9.71
CA LEU A 75 -6.86 -1.02 -8.37
C LEU A 75 -8.21 -0.33 -8.12
N ILE A 76 -8.34 0.94 -8.50
CA ILE A 76 -9.52 1.75 -8.20
C ILE A 76 -10.68 1.46 -9.16
N TYR A 77 -10.40 1.39 -10.47
CA TYR A 77 -11.46 1.30 -11.49
C TYR A 77 -11.82 -0.14 -11.86
N ASP A 78 -10.83 -1.00 -12.12
CA ASP A 78 -11.12 -2.36 -12.58
C ASP A 78 -11.50 -3.25 -11.39
N ILE A 79 -10.68 -3.27 -10.35
CA ILE A 79 -10.94 -4.09 -9.16
C ILE A 79 -11.99 -3.43 -8.27
N GLY A 80 -11.79 -2.15 -7.93
CA GLY A 80 -12.69 -1.37 -7.08
C GLY A 80 -14.00 -0.98 -7.74
N GLY A 81 -14.10 -1.11 -9.06
CA GLY A 81 -15.31 -0.81 -9.84
C GLY A 81 -15.57 0.68 -10.05
N GLY A 82 -14.58 1.54 -9.79
CA GLY A 82 -14.68 2.98 -9.94
C GLY A 82 -15.32 3.69 -8.74
N ILE A 83 -15.64 4.96 -8.93
CA ILE A 83 -16.13 5.84 -7.86
C ILE A 83 -17.62 5.64 -7.62
N ILE A 84 -18.05 5.71 -6.38
CA ILE A 84 -19.48 5.59 -5.99
C ILE A 84 -20.30 6.67 -6.72
N GLY A 85 -21.38 6.23 -7.37
CA GLY A 85 -22.29 7.13 -8.12
C GLY A 85 -21.67 7.71 -9.38
N ASP A 86 -20.62 7.05 -9.91
CA ASP A 86 -19.88 7.47 -11.13
C ASP A 86 -19.41 8.93 -11.08
N ARG A 87 -19.12 9.41 -9.87
CA ARG A 87 -18.62 10.77 -9.65
C ARG A 87 -17.16 10.90 -10.09
N PRO A 88 -16.71 12.14 -10.38
CA PRO A 88 -15.32 12.39 -10.67
C PRO A 88 -14.40 11.98 -9.52
N PHE A 89 -13.33 11.27 -9.86
CA PHE A 89 -12.23 11.00 -8.94
C PHE A 89 -11.51 12.31 -8.59
N LYS A 90 -11.06 12.44 -7.36
CA LYS A 90 -10.27 13.61 -6.93
C LYS A 90 -8.86 13.25 -6.53
N ALA A 91 -8.72 12.33 -5.61
CA ALA A 91 -7.41 11.87 -5.12
C ALA A 91 -7.53 10.51 -4.44
N VAL A 92 -6.42 9.83 -4.27
CA VAL A 92 -6.28 8.69 -3.37
C VAL A 92 -5.15 8.97 -2.38
N GLN A 93 -5.44 8.84 -1.09
CA GLN A 93 -4.42 8.88 -0.05
C GLN A 93 -3.82 7.49 0.12
N THR A 94 -2.49 7.41 0.11
CA THR A 94 -1.72 6.18 0.33
C THR A 94 -0.81 6.32 1.54
N GLY A 95 -0.41 5.21 2.16
CA GLY A 95 0.58 5.21 3.23
C GLY A 95 0.06 5.67 4.60
N GLY A 96 -1.26 5.82 4.77
CA GLY A 96 -1.86 6.28 6.01
C GLY A 96 -1.69 7.79 6.26
N PRO A 97 -1.83 8.27 7.51
CA PRO A 97 -1.79 9.71 7.83
C PRO A 97 -0.49 10.42 7.45
N SER A 98 0.62 9.69 7.45
CA SER A 98 1.95 10.22 7.06
C SER A 98 2.22 10.09 5.56
N GLY A 99 1.28 9.54 4.81
CA GLY A 99 1.41 9.33 3.37
C GLY A 99 1.04 10.55 2.55
N GLY A 100 0.99 10.36 1.23
CA GLY A 100 0.65 11.42 0.28
C GLY A 100 -0.73 11.21 -0.36
N CYS A 101 -1.26 12.30 -0.93
CA CYS A 101 -2.44 12.26 -1.79
C CYS A 101 -2.02 12.29 -3.25
N ILE A 102 -2.44 11.29 -4.00
CA ILE A 102 -2.11 11.10 -5.42
C ILE A 102 -3.31 11.59 -6.25
N PRO A 103 -3.13 12.59 -7.13
CA PRO A 103 -4.18 13.10 -8.01
C PRO A 103 -4.42 12.18 -9.22
N GLU A 104 -5.48 12.44 -9.96
CA GLU A 104 -5.87 11.65 -11.13
C GLU A 104 -4.77 11.52 -12.19
N SER A 105 -4.01 12.58 -12.42
CA SER A 105 -2.91 12.60 -13.39
C SER A 105 -1.78 11.60 -13.10
N MET A 106 -1.75 11.06 -11.89
CA MET A 106 -0.73 10.12 -11.43
C MET A 106 -1.29 8.70 -11.18
N LEU A 107 -2.53 8.40 -11.58
CA LEU A 107 -3.13 7.09 -11.37
C LEU A 107 -2.48 5.97 -12.18
N ASP A 108 -1.80 6.30 -13.26
CA ASP A 108 -1.09 5.34 -14.09
C ASP A 108 0.33 5.02 -13.60
N LEU A 109 0.73 5.61 -12.46
CA LEU A 109 1.96 5.23 -11.79
C LEU A 109 1.88 3.79 -11.31
N GLU A 110 2.99 3.09 -11.44
CA GLU A 110 3.15 1.76 -10.88
C GLU A 110 3.11 1.82 -9.34
N GLY A 111 2.32 0.94 -8.76
CA GLY A 111 2.23 0.79 -7.31
C GLY A 111 3.43 0.04 -6.77
N ASP A 112 4.61 0.64 -6.83
CA ASP A 112 5.81 0.15 -6.18
C ASP A 112 6.42 1.20 -5.24
N PHE A 113 7.36 0.77 -4.40
CA PHE A 113 7.93 1.63 -3.37
C PHE A 113 8.74 2.78 -3.96
N ASP A 114 9.52 2.53 -5.00
CA ASP A 114 10.42 3.50 -5.60
C ASP A 114 9.65 4.58 -6.37
N THR A 115 8.69 4.15 -7.17
CA THR A 115 7.84 5.05 -7.97
C THR A 115 7.03 5.96 -7.06
N LEU A 116 6.30 5.43 -6.08
CA LEU A 116 5.51 6.25 -5.18
C LEU A 116 6.37 7.21 -4.35
N SER A 117 7.53 6.77 -3.87
CA SER A 117 8.45 7.62 -3.10
C SER A 117 9.01 8.77 -3.93
N SER A 118 9.29 8.56 -5.21
CA SER A 118 9.81 9.61 -6.10
C SER A 118 8.82 10.75 -6.32
N TYR A 119 7.53 10.48 -6.14
CA TYR A 119 6.45 11.49 -6.22
C TYR A 119 5.97 12.01 -4.85
N GLY A 120 6.75 11.75 -3.79
CA GLY A 120 6.43 12.23 -2.45
C GLY A 120 5.27 11.52 -1.78
N ALA A 121 4.87 10.36 -2.31
CA ALA A 121 3.86 9.49 -1.71
C ALA A 121 4.53 8.28 -1.04
N MET A 122 3.84 7.65 -0.12
CA MET A 122 4.32 6.44 0.55
C MET A 122 3.29 5.31 0.35
N MET A 123 3.77 4.12 0.03
CA MET A 123 2.90 2.95 -0.01
C MET A 123 2.44 2.56 1.41
N GLY A 124 3.34 2.69 2.38
CA GLY A 124 3.10 2.27 3.75
C GLY A 124 2.67 0.80 3.84
N SER A 125 1.65 0.52 4.65
CA SER A 125 1.06 -0.81 4.80
C SER A 125 0.01 -1.16 3.73
N GLY A 126 -0.14 -0.35 2.67
CA GLY A 126 -1.09 -0.59 1.59
C GLY A 126 -2.47 0.03 1.77
N GLY A 127 -2.63 0.93 2.74
CA GLY A 127 -3.90 1.68 2.90
C GLY A 127 -4.14 2.63 1.73
N MET A 128 -5.31 2.57 1.11
CA MET A 128 -5.75 3.42 0.00
C MET A 128 -7.12 4.00 0.30
N ILE A 129 -7.18 5.31 0.57
CA ILE A 129 -8.44 6.02 0.82
C ILE A 129 -8.81 6.82 -0.43
N VAL A 130 -9.77 6.34 -1.18
CA VAL A 130 -10.24 6.97 -2.43
C VAL A 130 -11.20 8.11 -2.12
N MET A 131 -11.00 9.25 -2.77
CA MET A 131 -11.78 10.48 -2.60
C MET A 131 -12.39 10.93 -3.92
N ASP A 132 -13.61 11.43 -3.84
CA ASP A 132 -14.34 12.02 -4.97
C ASP A 132 -14.33 13.56 -4.90
N ASP A 133 -14.98 14.21 -5.86
CA ASP A 133 -15.08 15.66 -5.98
C ASP A 133 -15.68 16.38 -4.77
N ARG A 134 -16.44 15.68 -3.90
CA ARG A 134 -17.03 16.22 -2.67
C ARG A 134 -16.04 16.32 -1.52
N SER A 135 -14.89 15.66 -1.60
CA SER A 135 -13.89 15.66 -0.53
C SER A 135 -13.15 16.99 -0.50
N CYS A 136 -13.12 17.65 0.66
CA CYS A 136 -12.32 18.84 0.86
C CYS A 136 -10.88 18.43 1.24
N MET A 137 -9.90 18.73 0.40
CA MET A 137 -8.51 18.32 0.65
C MET A 137 -7.89 19.04 1.86
N VAL A 138 -8.39 20.23 2.21
CA VAL A 138 -7.96 20.95 3.43
C VAL A 138 -8.45 20.24 4.68
N GLU A 139 -9.67 19.70 4.67
CA GLU A 139 -10.20 18.90 5.79
C GLU A 139 -9.50 17.54 5.91
N VAL A 140 -9.13 16.93 4.79
CA VAL A 140 -8.37 15.67 4.78
C VAL A 140 -6.96 15.84 5.34
N ALA A 141 -6.36 17.02 5.15
CA ALA A 141 -5.02 17.33 5.65
C ALA A 141 -5.00 17.78 7.12
N ARG A 142 -6.14 17.96 7.76
CA ARG A 142 -6.32 18.45 9.14
C ARG A 142 -6.40 17.30 10.14
#